data_becea3ead10cb886d79cb413b1f8d8b2
#
_entry.id   becea3ead10cb886d79cb413b1f8d8b2
#
_cell.length_a   1.000
_cell.length_b   1.000
_cell.length_c   1.000
_cell.angle_alpha   90.00
_cell.angle_beta   90.00
_cell.angle_gamma   90.00
#
_symmetry.space_group_name_H-M   'P 1'
#
loop_
_entity.id
_entity.type
_entity.pdbx_description
1 polymer ?
#
loop_
_entity_poly.entity_id
_entity_poly.type
_entity_poly.pdbx_seq_one_letter_code
_entity_poly.pdbx_strand_id
1 'polypeptide(L)'
;MTQEQRDKYEAVIGLEVHAQLLTNTKAYSADINAYGASPNTHTSPITLGHPGTLPVMNKKSIEYAIKLGIALNCEIAEHQYFARKNYFYPDLPKGYQITQDKTPICTGGFI
;
A
#
# COMPACT_ATOMS: atom_id res chain seq x y z
N MET A 1 12.02 -0.46 36.68
CA MET A 1 12.74 -1.53 35.97
C MET A 1 14.21 -1.36 36.23
N THR A 2 14.87 -2.36 36.82
CA THR A 2 16.32 -2.33 37.12
C THR A 2 17.12 -2.51 35.83
N GLN A 3 18.42 -2.17 35.83
CA GLN A 3 19.28 -2.40 34.67
C GLN A 3 19.33 -3.89 34.28
N GLU A 4 19.47 -4.77 35.25
CA GLU A 4 19.46 -6.22 35.06
C GLU A 4 18.15 -6.74 34.42
N GLN A 5 17.01 -6.09 34.69
CA GLN A 5 15.76 -6.40 34.02
C GLN A 5 15.72 -5.90 32.56
N ARG A 6 16.31 -4.73 32.29
CA ARG A 6 16.41 -4.17 30.93
C ARG A 6 17.29 -5.03 30.03
N ASP A 7 18.41 -5.52 30.56
CA ASP A 7 19.39 -6.31 29.81
C ASP A 7 18.83 -7.67 29.34
N LYS A 8 17.68 -8.07 29.85
CA LYS A 8 16.95 -9.30 29.40
C LYS A 8 16.06 -9.08 28.19
N TYR A 9 15.88 -7.84 27.73
CA TYR A 9 14.98 -7.49 26.65
C TYR A 9 15.72 -6.71 25.58
N GLU A 10 15.47 -7.07 24.33
CA GLU A 10 15.88 -6.30 23.17
C GLU A 10 14.69 -5.46 22.67
N ALA A 11 14.91 -4.17 22.48
CA ALA A 11 13.89 -3.29 21.94
C ALA A 11 13.85 -3.45 20.41
N VAL A 12 12.74 -3.96 19.87
CA VAL A 12 12.48 -4.03 18.43
C VAL A 12 11.42 -3.00 18.08
N ILE A 13 11.75 -2.07 17.20
CA ILE A 13 10.87 -0.98 16.79
C ILE A 13 10.58 -1.13 15.29
N GLY A 14 9.31 -1.26 14.93
CA GLY A 14 8.84 -1.21 13.55
C GLY A 14 8.08 0.08 13.29
N LEU A 15 8.27 0.66 12.12
CA LEU A 15 7.51 1.80 11.65
C LEU A 15 6.75 1.42 10.38
N GLU A 16 5.49 1.82 10.31
CA GLU A 16 4.65 1.69 9.13
C GLU A 16 4.16 3.09 8.74
N VAL A 17 4.45 3.49 7.51
CA VAL A 17 4.11 4.82 7.01
C VAL A 17 3.15 4.71 5.84
N HIS A 18 2.04 5.43 5.90
CA HIS A 18 1.08 5.55 4.81
C HIS A 18 1.30 6.86 4.07
N ALA A 19 1.41 6.79 2.74
CA ALA A 19 1.51 7.95 1.88
C ALA A 19 0.40 7.94 0.84
N GLN A 20 -0.32 9.04 0.73
CA GLN A 20 -1.27 9.25 -0.35
C GLN A 20 -0.58 10.00 -1.48
N LEU A 21 -0.45 9.35 -2.64
CA LEU A 21 0.27 9.90 -3.77
C LEU A 21 -0.60 10.91 -4.53
N LEU A 22 0.05 11.96 -5.05
CA LEU A 22 -0.56 12.99 -5.89
C LEU A 22 -0.70 12.47 -7.33
N THR A 23 -1.65 11.57 -7.53
CA THR A 23 -2.02 11.01 -8.85
C THR A 23 -3.43 11.44 -9.20
N ASN A 24 -3.76 11.49 -10.49
CA ASN A 24 -5.10 11.86 -10.95
C ASN A 24 -6.14 10.76 -10.66
N THR A 25 -5.68 9.51 -10.61
CA THR A 25 -6.53 8.35 -10.33
C THR A 25 -6.01 7.57 -9.14
N LYS A 26 -6.86 6.72 -8.57
CA LYS A 26 -6.48 5.78 -7.51
C LYS A 26 -5.43 4.78 -8.00
N ALA A 27 -4.79 4.07 -7.06
CA ALA A 27 -3.68 3.17 -7.38
C ALA A 27 -4.08 1.97 -8.25
N TYR A 28 -5.31 1.49 -8.15
CA TYR A 28 -5.77 0.23 -8.77
C TYR A 28 -7.03 0.37 -9.62
N SER A 29 -7.46 1.59 -9.89
CA SER A 29 -8.63 1.88 -10.72
C SER A 29 -8.49 3.23 -11.42
N ALA A 30 -9.35 3.47 -12.41
CA ALA A 30 -9.45 4.77 -13.08
C ALA A 30 -10.29 5.79 -12.29
N ASP A 31 -10.76 5.44 -11.10
CA ASP A 31 -11.54 6.34 -10.27
C ASP A 31 -10.71 7.55 -9.84
N ILE A 32 -11.35 8.71 -9.84
CA ILE A 32 -10.68 9.98 -9.53
C ILE A 32 -10.10 9.95 -8.11
N ASN A 33 -8.86 10.38 -7.98
CA ASN A 33 -8.20 10.61 -6.70
C ASN A 33 -8.32 12.08 -6.31
N ALA A 34 -9.52 12.48 -5.87
CA ALA A 34 -9.79 13.83 -5.40
C ALA A 34 -10.38 13.81 -3.99
N TYR A 35 -10.01 14.81 -3.21
CA TYR A 35 -10.53 15.02 -1.86
C TYR A 35 -11.81 15.86 -1.88
N GLY A 36 -12.70 15.62 -0.91
CA GLY A 36 -13.89 16.43 -0.69
C GLY A 36 -15.08 16.15 -1.62
N ALA A 37 -15.05 15.07 -2.38
CA ALA A 37 -16.19 14.65 -3.18
C ALA A 37 -17.34 14.08 -2.31
N SER A 38 -18.55 14.07 -2.85
CA SER A 38 -19.69 13.45 -2.20
C SER A 38 -19.45 11.94 -1.99
N PRO A 39 -19.99 11.34 -0.92
CA PRO A 39 -19.84 9.91 -0.67
C PRO A 39 -20.22 9.05 -1.89
N ASN A 40 -19.44 7.99 -2.14
CA ASN A 40 -19.69 6.99 -3.18
C ASN A 40 -19.74 7.51 -4.63
N THR A 41 -19.18 8.69 -4.91
CA THR A 41 -19.13 9.25 -6.28
C THR A 41 -17.86 8.88 -7.04
N HIS A 42 -16.75 8.57 -6.33
CA HIS A 42 -15.48 8.16 -6.92
C HIS A 42 -15.25 6.66 -6.72
N THR A 43 -16.21 5.86 -7.13
CA THR A 43 -16.17 4.41 -7.02
C THR A 43 -16.66 3.75 -8.30
N SER A 44 -15.95 2.71 -8.71
CA SER A 44 -16.28 1.85 -9.84
C SER A 44 -16.47 0.40 -9.36
N PRO A 45 -16.96 -0.50 -10.20
CA PRO A 45 -17.00 -1.94 -9.88
C PRO A 45 -15.65 -2.50 -9.46
N ILE A 46 -14.54 -1.97 -10.00
CA ILE A 46 -13.17 -2.37 -9.60
C ILE A 46 -12.89 -1.96 -8.16
N THR A 47 -13.16 -0.71 -7.80
CA THR A 47 -12.97 -0.21 -6.44
C THR A 47 -13.86 -0.94 -5.42
N LEU A 48 -15.08 -1.27 -5.82
CA LEU A 48 -16.02 -2.04 -5.00
C LEU A 48 -15.69 -3.54 -4.92
N GLY A 49 -14.79 -4.02 -5.78
CA GLY A 49 -14.39 -5.43 -5.82
C GLY A 49 -15.49 -6.36 -6.32
N HIS A 50 -16.31 -5.92 -7.29
CA HIS A 50 -17.37 -6.75 -7.84
C HIS A 50 -16.82 -8.03 -8.48
N PRO A 51 -17.59 -9.13 -8.50
CA PRO A 51 -17.19 -10.36 -9.18
C PRO A 51 -16.81 -10.13 -10.65
N GLY A 52 -15.70 -10.74 -11.09
CA GLY A 52 -15.21 -10.63 -12.45
C GLY A 52 -14.37 -9.38 -12.74
N THR A 53 -14.18 -8.48 -11.77
CA THR A 53 -13.31 -7.31 -11.94
C THR A 53 -11.88 -7.59 -11.47
N LEU A 54 -10.92 -6.98 -12.15
CA LEU A 54 -9.51 -7.03 -11.77
C LEU A 54 -8.96 -5.61 -11.55
N PRO A 55 -8.06 -5.41 -10.58
CA PRO A 55 -7.40 -4.14 -10.41
C PRO A 55 -6.56 -3.76 -11.63
N VAL A 56 -6.55 -2.47 -11.95
CA VAL A 56 -5.72 -1.88 -13.02
C VAL A 56 -4.74 -0.92 -12.37
N MET A 57 -3.45 -1.22 -12.55
CA MET A 57 -2.37 -0.46 -11.93
C MET A 57 -2.25 0.95 -12.51
N ASN A 58 -2.15 1.95 -11.65
CA ASN A 58 -1.76 3.29 -12.00
C ASN A 58 -0.23 3.37 -12.19
N LYS A 59 0.20 3.52 -13.45
CA LYS A 59 1.62 3.65 -13.79
C LYS A 59 2.35 4.74 -12.99
N LYS A 60 1.68 5.86 -12.73
CA LYS A 60 2.28 6.99 -12.00
C LYS A 60 2.57 6.65 -10.53
N SER A 61 1.74 5.81 -9.92
CA SER A 61 2.00 5.32 -8.57
C SER A 61 3.29 4.49 -8.50
N ILE A 62 3.51 3.63 -9.48
CA ILE A 62 4.76 2.85 -9.59
C ILE A 62 5.96 3.77 -9.82
N GLU A 63 5.86 4.75 -10.71
CA GLU A 63 6.95 5.70 -10.93
C GLU A 63 7.34 6.45 -9.65
N TYR A 64 6.36 6.86 -8.84
CA TYR A 64 6.62 7.53 -7.56
C TYR A 64 7.25 6.59 -6.53
N ALA A 65 6.78 5.34 -6.45
CA ALA A 65 7.36 4.35 -5.56
C ALA A 65 8.82 4.03 -5.93
N ILE A 66 9.13 3.88 -7.23
CA ILE A 66 10.50 3.69 -7.70
C ILE A 66 11.38 4.89 -7.37
N LYS A 67 10.90 6.12 -7.58
CA LYS A 67 11.65 7.34 -7.22
C LYS A 67 11.99 7.38 -5.73
N LEU A 68 11.02 7.03 -4.88
CA LEU A 68 11.26 6.93 -3.44
C LEU A 68 12.28 5.85 -3.12
N GLY A 69 12.14 4.66 -3.72
CA GLY A 69 13.09 3.56 -3.54
C GLY A 69 14.51 3.95 -3.92
N ILE A 70 14.70 4.63 -5.04
CA ILE A 70 16.03 5.14 -5.45
C ILE A 70 16.56 6.15 -4.44
N ALA A 71 15.74 7.07 -3.97
CA ALA A 71 16.14 8.07 -2.98
C ALA A 71 16.57 7.47 -1.63
N LEU A 72 16.02 6.32 -1.28
CA LEU A 72 16.32 5.57 -0.06
C LEU A 72 17.37 4.46 -0.27
N ASN A 73 18.03 4.40 -1.41
CA ASN A 73 19.00 3.36 -1.78
C ASN A 73 18.43 1.93 -1.70
N CYS A 74 17.17 1.75 -2.06
CA CYS A 74 16.52 0.44 -2.11
C CYS A 74 16.90 -0.33 -3.38
N GLU A 75 16.81 -1.65 -3.31
CA GLU A 75 16.75 -2.52 -4.48
C GLU A 75 15.36 -2.44 -5.10
N ILE A 76 15.28 -2.20 -6.41
CA ILE A 76 14.02 -2.13 -7.15
C ILE A 76 13.74 -3.50 -7.76
N ALA A 77 12.55 -4.03 -7.51
CA ALA A 77 12.14 -5.33 -8.04
C ALA A 77 11.84 -5.25 -9.54
N GLU A 78 12.44 -6.15 -10.33
CA GLU A 78 12.13 -6.29 -11.76
C GLU A 78 10.77 -6.96 -11.99
N HIS A 79 10.38 -7.87 -11.10
CA HIS A 79 9.11 -8.57 -11.13
C HIS A 79 8.32 -8.34 -9.86
N GLN A 80 7.05 -8.02 -10.00
CA GLN A 80 6.17 -7.67 -8.90
C GLN A 80 4.85 -8.42 -9.02
N TYR A 81 4.30 -8.84 -7.89
CA TYR A 81 2.99 -9.47 -7.82
C TYR A 81 2.14 -8.80 -6.76
N PHE A 82 0.86 -8.58 -7.09
CA PHE A 82 -0.11 -8.16 -6.11
C PHE A 82 -0.71 -9.37 -5.41
N ALA A 83 -0.86 -9.26 -4.10
CA ALA A 83 -1.54 -10.21 -3.25
C ALA A 83 -2.80 -9.57 -2.68
N ARG A 84 -3.60 -10.36 -1.98
CA ARG A 84 -4.76 -9.90 -1.24
C ARG A 84 -4.57 -10.17 0.23
N LYS A 85 -4.75 -9.15 1.06
CA LYS A 85 -4.88 -9.27 2.50
C LYS A 85 -6.37 -9.34 2.81
N ASN A 86 -6.87 -10.53 3.07
CA ASN A 86 -8.27 -10.72 3.41
C ASN A 86 -8.49 -10.40 4.89
N TYR A 87 -9.47 -9.56 5.17
CA TYR A 87 -9.96 -9.27 6.51
C TYR A 87 -11.39 -8.74 6.44
N PHE A 88 -12.15 -8.95 7.51
CA PHE A 88 -13.58 -8.67 7.52
C PHE A 88 -13.90 -7.66 8.62
N TYR A 89 -14.29 -6.45 8.18
CA TYR A 89 -14.77 -5.39 9.04
C TYR A 89 -16.10 -4.87 8.52
N PRO A 90 -17.00 -4.39 9.39
CA PRO A 90 -18.31 -3.87 8.99
C PRO A 90 -18.24 -2.71 8.00
N ASP A 91 -17.17 -1.92 8.05
CA ASP A 91 -16.91 -0.76 7.20
C ASP A 91 -16.13 -1.07 5.93
N LEU A 92 -15.78 -2.34 5.70
CA LEU A 92 -15.07 -2.79 4.50
C LEU A 92 -15.86 -3.91 3.78
N PRO A 93 -16.92 -3.59 3.02
CA PRO A 93 -17.76 -4.59 2.36
C PRO A 93 -17.00 -5.50 1.39
N LYS A 94 -15.93 -4.97 0.77
CA LYS A 94 -15.07 -5.71 -0.15
C LYS A 94 -14.35 -6.90 0.50
N GLY A 95 -14.08 -6.86 1.80
CA GLY A 95 -13.48 -7.94 2.59
C GLY A 95 -12.00 -8.23 2.29
N TYR A 96 -11.33 -7.43 1.47
CA TYR A 96 -9.89 -7.56 1.20
C TYR A 96 -9.25 -6.24 0.84
N GLN A 97 -7.94 -6.17 1.00
CA GLN A 97 -7.08 -5.09 0.56
C GLN A 97 -6.03 -5.63 -0.41
N ILE A 98 -5.74 -4.91 -1.48
CA ILE A 98 -4.63 -5.24 -2.37
C ILE A 98 -3.34 -4.86 -1.66
N THR A 99 -2.36 -5.74 -1.71
CA THR A 99 -1.09 -5.59 -1.03
C THR A 99 0.07 -6.16 -1.85
N GLN A 100 1.29 -5.91 -1.42
CA GLN A 100 2.52 -6.52 -1.93
C GLN A 100 3.36 -6.96 -0.74
N ASP A 101 3.09 -8.14 -0.23
CA ASP A 101 3.80 -8.70 0.93
C ASP A 101 5.15 -9.31 0.52
N LYS A 102 5.13 -10.25 -0.43
CA LYS A 102 6.32 -11.04 -0.79
C LYS A 102 7.20 -10.40 -1.86
N THR A 103 6.61 -9.60 -2.73
CA THR A 103 7.28 -8.98 -3.87
C THR A 103 6.94 -7.49 -3.94
N PRO A 104 7.37 -6.70 -2.95
CA PRO A 104 7.15 -5.25 -2.96
C PRO A 104 7.93 -4.58 -4.09
N ILE A 105 7.59 -3.34 -4.42
CA ILE A 105 8.24 -2.56 -5.47
C ILE A 105 9.72 -2.36 -5.18
N CYS A 106 10.08 -2.19 -3.92
CA CYS A 106 11.47 -2.07 -3.50
C CYS A 106 11.67 -2.65 -2.10
N THR A 107 12.89 -3.08 -1.84
CA THR A 107 13.30 -3.68 -0.57
C THR A 107 14.62 -3.10 -0.09
N GLY A 108 14.95 -3.32 1.19
CA GLY A 108 16.14 -2.77 1.80
C GLY A 108 16.09 -1.23 1.86
N GLY A 109 17.25 -0.62 1.78
CA GLY A 109 17.37 0.83 1.87
C GLY A 109 17.61 1.33 3.28
N PHE A 110 17.87 2.64 3.38
CA PHE A 110 18.15 3.33 4.65
C PHE A 110 17.91 4.83 4.51
N ILE A 111 17.74 5.49 5.64
CA ILE A 111 17.60 6.94 5.80
C ILE A 111 18.83 7.49 6.52
#